data_ae72357ef7356dcb168d1ad606ac2f0a
#
_entry.id   ae72357ef7356dcb168d1ad606ac2f0a
#
_cell.length_a   1.000
_cell.length_b   1.000
_cell.length_c   1.000
_cell.angle_alpha   90.00
_cell.angle_beta   90.00
_cell.angle_gamma   90.00
#
_symmetry.space_group_name_H-M   'P 1'
#
loop_
_entity.id
_entity.type
_entity.pdbx_description
1 polymer ?
#
loop_
_entity_poly.entity_id
_entity_poly.type
_entity_poly.pdbx_seq_one_letter_code
_entity_poly.pdbx_strand_id
1 'polypeptide(L)'
;LHNRMVRFSDLLKTYLNKRPPRLGTKNTKDLMTLAKLGFDIRRMGKTEMREFLRLIGMNIYDELDERFVNPYLKGALSTDAVLGTHLGPRSPNTILTYLYRLAGSHGDVSSIQGGMGGLMNQLSSIAEGAGVEIKTNSKVNEITVSNGTVTGVQTEGGEKYLSSTVVSNADPKQTMMNLVGPKHLEIRFTHRIDNIRMRGNASKLHFALNALPKISGFEDLDYQQRILIAPSEHYVEKAFNHAKYGESSVKPVLEITFPSTTDSSLAPEGKHVMSIVAQYAPYNLKAGWSNESKQQFSDAVKSVLKSHMANIDQCIISEELLTPADIEQEFNITGGHWHHGEFTLDQFMFVRPVAGSSQYEMPVNGLFLCGAGSHPGGGISGACGRNAAQVILEKEG
;
A
#
# COMPACT_ATOMS: atom_id res chain seq x y z
N LEU A 1 22.48 -0.20 -12.42
CA LEU A 1 21.38 0.41 -11.66
C LEU A 1 20.88 -0.55 -10.59
N HIS A 2 20.48 -1.79 -10.92
CA HIS A 2 19.90 -2.76 -9.98
C HIS A 2 20.71 -2.93 -8.69
N ASN A 3 21.98 -3.30 -8.75
CA ASN A 3 22.84 -3.49 -7.58
C ASN A 3 22.95 -2.24 -6.69
N ARG A 4 22.86 -1.04 -7.28
CA ARG A 4 22.84 0.22 -6.53
C ARG A 4 21.51 0.40 -5.81
N MET A 5 20.39 0.16 -6.50
CA MET A 5 19.04 0.25 -5.92
C MET A 5 18.85 -0.77 -4.78
N VAL A 6 19.37 -2.01 -4.94
CA VAL A 6 19.36 -3.02 -3.86
C VAL A 6 20.12 -2.51 -2.64
N ARG A 7 21.35 -2.01 -2.80
CA ARG A 7 22.12 -1.46 -1.65
C ARG A 7 21.40 -0.29 -0.95
N PHE A 8 20.72 0.57 -1.71
CA PHE A 8 19.95 1.68 -1.14
C PHE A 8 18.69 1.18 -0.43
N SER A 9 18.03 0.16 -0.98
CA SER A 9 16.88 -0.48 -0.33
C SER A 9 17.26 -1.20 0.96
N ASP A 10 18.42 -1.85 1.03
CA ASP A 10 18.93 -2.51 2.23
C ASP A 10 19.20 -1.51 3.37
N LEU A 11 19.73 -0.33 3.03
CA LEU A 11 19.86 0.75 4.00
C LEU A 11 18.47 1.14 4.55
N LEU A 12 17.51 1.40 3.67
CA LEU A 12 16.14 1.77 4.08
C LEU A 12 15.51 0.66 4.93
N LYS A 13 15.60 -0.60 4.53
CA LYS A 13 15.06 -1.76 5.25
C LYS A 13 15.51 -1.79 6.71
N THR A 14 16.77 -1.45 6.98
CA THR A 14 17.31 -1.40 8.34
C THR A 14 16.53 -0.43 9.24
N TYR A 15 16.02 0.67 8.69
CA TYR A 15 15.29 1.70 9.43
C TYR A 15 13.76 1.52 9.34
N LEU A 16 13.24 0.87 8.31
CA LEU A 16 11.81 0.57 8.18
C LEU A 16 11.33 -0.43 9.25
N ASN A 17 12.18 -1.36 9.66
CA ASN A 17 11.87 -2.41 10.64
C ASN A 17 12.14 -1.99 12.11
N LYS A 18 12.25 -0.68 12.38
CA LYS A 18 12.52 -0.15 13.72
C LYS A 18 11.60 1.02 14.00
N ARG A 19 11.42 1.31 15.31
CA ARG A 19 10.78 2.55 15.74
C ARG A 19 11.49 3.74 15.09
N PRO A 20 10.77 4.63 14.36
CA PRO A 20 11.40 5.78 13.74
C PRO A 20 11.82 6.82 14.79
N PRO A 21 12.94 7.52 14.60
CA PRO A 21 13.33 8.60 15.50
C PRO A 21 12.43 9.83 15.31
N ARG A 22 12.13 10.54 16.40
CA ARG A 22 11.48 11.87 16.31
C ARG A 22 12.47 12.91 15.83
N LEU A 23 12.09 13.67 14.82
CA LEU A 23 12.87 14.83 14.39
C LEU A 23 12.70 15.99 15.38
N GLY A 24 13.79 16.71 15.67
CA GLY A 24 13.78 17.86 16.59
C GLY A 24 13.63 17.49 18.07
N THR A 25 13.85 16.24 18.44
CA THR A 25 13.78 15.73 19.82
C THR A 25 15.08 15.98 20.60
N LYS A 26 14.96 16.02 21.95
CA LYS A 26 16.10 15.95 22.87
C LYS A 26 16.33 14.51 23.40
N ASN A 27 15.54 13.53 22.97
CA ASN A 27 15.68 12.15 23.42
C ASN A 27 16.98 11.55 22.86
N THR A 28 17.83 11.05 23.74
CA THR A 28 19.16 10.51 23.37
C THR A 28 19.07 9.29 22.45
N LYS A 29 18.09 8.39 22.63
CA LYS A 29 17.89 7.21 21.76
C LYS A 29 17.56 7.65 20.33
N ASP A 30 16.69 8.63 20.17
CA ASP A 30 16.32 9.17 18.86
C ASP A 30 17.49 9.88 18.19
N LEU A 31 18.26 10.70 18.95
CA LEU A 31 19.46 11.38 18.46
C LEU A 31 20.52 10.37 18.01
N MET A 32 20.74 9.30 18.78
CA MET A 32 21.66 8.21 18.39
C MET A 32 21.20 7.50 17.11
N THR A 33 19.90 7.28 16.95
CA THR A 33 19.34 6.66 15.74
C THR A 33 19.55 7.55 14.51
N LEU A 34 19.33 8.86 14.65
CA LEU A 34 19.60 9.83 13.59
C LEU A 34 21.08 9.94 13.25
N ALA A 35 21.94 9.99 14.28
CA ALA A 35 23.40 10.01 14.10
C ALA A 35 23.89 8.74 13.39
N LYS A 36 23.36 7.58 13.77
CA LYS A 36 23.66 6.30 13.10
C LYS A 36 23.21 6.30 11.64
N LEU A 37 21.99 6.75 11.34
CA LEU A 37 21.51 6.88 9.97
C LEU A 37 22.45 7.78 9.14
N GLY A 38 22.81 8.94 9.66
CA GLY A 38 23.76 9.84 9.00
C GLY A 38 25.13 9.19 8.79
N PHE A 39 25.63 8.44 9.77
CA PHE A 39 26.88 7.71 9.67
C PHE A 39 26.79 6.58 8.63
N ASP A 40 25.72 5.79 8.61
CA ASP A 40 25.52 4.71 7.64
C ASP A 40 25.46 5.27 6.21
N ILE A 41 24.75 6.38 5.99
CA ILE A 41 24.73 7.11 4.71
C ILE A 41 26.14 7.58 4.32
N ARG A 42 26.90 8.18 5.27
CA ARG A 42 28.26 8.65 5.02
C ARG A 42 29.24 7.51 4.71
N ARG A 43 29.06 6.36 5.40
CA ARG A 43 29.90 5.15 5.21
C ARG A 43 29.78 4.55 3.81
N MET A 44 28.71 4.84 3.05
CA MET A 44 28.61 4.43 1.64
C MET A 44 29.68 5.08 0.75
N GLY A 45 30.41 6.08 1.26
CA GLY A 45 31.37 6.87 0.52
C GLY A 45 30.76 8.08 -0.17
N LYS A 46 31.61 9.07 -0.51
CA LYS A 46 31.16 10.39 -1.00
C LYS A 46 30.28 10.29 -2.26
N THR A 47 30.63 9.42 -3.19
CA THR A 47 29.91 9.27 -4.48
C THR A 47 28.53 8.65 -4.26
N GLU A 48 28.46 7.51 -3.56
CA GLU A 48 27.19 6.80 -3.34
C GLU A 48 26.25 7.58 -2.40
N MET A 49 26.79 8.28 -1.39
CA MET A 49 26.00 9.16 -0.54
C MET A 49 25.31 10.28 -1.34
N ARG A 50 26.08 10.95 -2.23
CA ARG A 50 25.52 12.01 -3.08
C ARG A 50 24.45 11.46 -4.02
N GLU A 51 24.71 10.30 -4.60
CA GLU A 51 23.80 9.64 -5.51
C GLU A 51 22.50 9.19 -4.79
N PHE A 52 22.63 8.63 -3.59
CA PHE A 52 21.48 8.28 -2.76
C PHE A 52 20.59 9.50 -2.47
N LEU A 53 21.20 10.60 -2.00
CA LEU A 53 20.46 11.83 -1.68
C LEU A 53 19.83 12.48 -2.92
N ARG A 54 20.47 12.36 -4.09
CA ARG A 54 19.91 12.79 -5.37
C ARG A 54 18.68 11.96 -5.73
N LEU A 55 18.83 10.63 -5.71
CA LEU A 55 17.83 9.69 -6.20
C LEU A 55 16.55 9.67 -5.36
N ILE A 56 16.63 9.80 -4.04
CA ILE A 56 15.41 9.78 -3.20
C ILE A 56 14.44 10.92 -3.52
N GLY A 57 14.91 12.03 -4.08
CA GLY A 57 14.08 13.16 -4.50
C GLY A 57 13.67 13.11 -5.96
N MET A 58 14.29 12.25 -6.77
CA MET A 58 14.07 12.20 -8.22
C MET A 58 12.80 11.42 -8.61
N ASN A 59 12.38 11.65 -9.84
CA ASN A 59 11.39 10.83 -10.51
C ASN A 59 12.06 9.65 -11.21
N ILE A 60 11.32 8.55 -11.34
CA ILE A 60 11.84 7.31 -11.94
C ILE A 60 12.00 7.45 -13.46
N TYR A 61 11.18 8.27 -14.12
CA TYR A 61 11.19 8.45 -15.57
C TYR A 61 12.56 8.89 -16.08
N ASP A 62 13.08 9.97 -15.52
CA ASP A 62 14.36 10.56 -15.97
C ASP A 62 15.53 9.62 -15.67
N GLU A 63 15.55 8.95 -14.52
CA GLU A 63 16.60 8.00 -14.17
C GLU A 63 16.61 6.78 -15.10
N LEU A 64 15.43 6.30 -15.53
CA LEU A 64 15.33 5.19 -16.48
C LEU A 64 15.68 5.61 -17.91
N ASP A 65 15.29 6.81 -18.31
CA ASP A 65 15.57 7.33 -19.66
C ASP A 65 17.06 7.56 -19.88
N GLU A 66 17.79 8.03 -18.87
CA GLU A 66 19.23 8.17 -18.91
C GLU A 66 20.00 6.83 -19.03
N ARG A 67 19.41 5.69 -18.57
CA ARG A 67 20.16 4.44 -18.37
C ARG A 67 19.73 3.30 -19.26
N PHE A 68 18.53 3.31 -19.76
CA PHE A 68 17.98 2.19 -20.52
C PHE A 68 17.39 2.63 -21.86
N VAL A 69 17.58 1.77 -22.86
CA VAL A 69 17.00 1.95 -24.20
C VAL A 69 15.72 1.13 -24.36
N ASN A 70 15.62 -0.03 -23.69
CA ASN A 70 14.49 -0.95 -23.84
C ASN A 70 13.23 -0.38 -23.19
N PRO A 71 12.15 -0.08 -23.97
CA PRO A 71 10.95 0.55 -23.44
C PRO A 71 10.16 -0.37 -22.50
N TYR A 72 10.14 -1.68 -22.73
CA TYR A 72 9.41 -2.63 -21.87
C TYR A 72 10.03 -2.69 -20.47
N LEU A 73 11.36 -2.72 -20.38
CA LEU A 73 12.06 -2.65 -19.10
C LEU A 73 11.76 -1.33 -18.38
N LYS A 74 11.78 -0.20 -19.09
CA LYS A 74 11.43 1.10 -18.52
C LYS A 74 9.97 1.15 -18.05
N GLY A 75 9.05 0.59 -18.82
CA GLY A 75 7.65 0.47 -18.44
C GLY A 75 7.43 -0.35 -17.16
N ALA A 76 8.08 -1.52 -17.08
CA ALA A 76 7.99 -2.40 -15.91
C ALA A 76 8.51 -1.73 -14.63
N LEU A 77 9.72 -1.15 -14.67
CA LEU A 77 10.32 -0.47 -13.53
C LEU A 77 9.53 0.80 -13.12
N SER A 78 8.96 1.52 -14.11
CA SER A 78 8.09 2.67 -13.85
C SER A 78 6.81 2.25 -13.12
N THR A 79 6.21 1.11 -13.51
CA THR A 79 5.03 0.57 -12.84
C THR A 79 5.32 0.25 -11.38
N ASP A 80 6.46 -0.37 -11.09
CA ASP A 80 6.88 -0.66 -9.72
C ASP A 80 7.09 0.59 -8.86
N ALA A 81 7.50 1.69 -9.48
CA ALA A 81 7.70 2.96 -8.79
C ALA A 81 6.42 3.72 -8.46
N VAL A 82 5.29 3.39 -9.12
CA VAL A 82 4.03 4.16 -8.96
C VAL A 82 2.83 3.32 -8.54
N LEU A 83 2.99 2.00 -8.42
CA LEU A 83 1.88 1.08 -8.15
C LEU A 83 1.14 1.43 -6.85
N GLY A 84 -0.18 1.59 -6.95
CA GLY A 84 -1.04 1.94 -5.83
C GLY A 84 -0.94 3.38 -5.35
N THR A 85 -0.22 4.25 -6.06
CA THR A 85 -0.07 5.66 -5.70
C THR A 85 -0.81 6.58 -6.66
N HIS A 86 -1.09 7.81 -6.24
CA HIS A 86 -1.60 8.87 -7.12
C HIS A 86 -0.43 9.67 -7.72
N LEU A 87 0.54 8.94 -8.30
CA LEU A 87 1.75 9.48 -8.93
C LEU A 87 1.92 8.87 -10.32
N GLY A 88 2.50 9.64 -11.24
CA GLY A 88 3.03 9.14 -12.50
C GLY A 88 4.56 9.03 -12.44
N PRO A 89 5.19 8.34 -13.39
CA PRO A 89 6.65 8.17 -13.42
C PRO A 89 7.44 9.48 -13.36
N ARG A 90 6.91 10.58 -13.86
CA ARG A 90 7.52 11.93 -13.80
C ARG A 90 7.22 12.69 -12.51
N SER A 91 6.42 12.12 -11.63
CA SER A 91 6.19 12.73 -10.32
C SER A 91 7.45 12.62 -9.45
N PRO A 92 7.78 13.66 -8.65
CA PRO A 92 8.92 13.58 -7.73
C PRO A 92 8.75 12.45 -6.71
N ASN A 93 9.86 11.95 -6.18
CA ASN A 93 9.96 10.88 -5.18
C ASN A 93 9.52 9.48 -5.63
N THR A 94 9.24 9.23 -6.90
CA THR A 94 8.84 7.90 -7.37
C THR A 94 9.98 6.87 -7.27
N ILE A 95 11.24 7.31 -7.27
CA ILE A 95 12.36 6.42 -6.91
C ILE A 95 12.29 5.98 -5.45
N LEU A 96 11.86 6.82 -4.53
CA LEU A 96 11.69 6.44 -3.12
C LEU A 96 10.63 5.33 -2.97
N THR A 97 9.52 5.43 -3.68
CA THR A 97 8.48 4.39 -3.72
C THR A 97 9.02 3.07 -4.28
N TYR A 98 9.82 3.14 -5.36
CA TYR A 98 10.51 1.98 -5.92
C TYR A 98 11.48 1.32 -4.91
N LEU A 99 12.30 2.12 -4.23
CA LEU A 99 13.21 1.63 -3.18
C LEU A 99 12.47 1.00 -2.00
N TYR A 100 11.33 1.59 -1.60
CA TYR A 100 10.47 1.05 -0.56
C TYR A 100 9.94 -0.35 -0.94
N ARG A 101 9.47 -0.49 -2.17
CA ARG A 101 8.98 -1.77 -2.69
C ARG A 101 10.10 -2.83 -2.75
N LEU A 102 11.30 -2.47 -3.21
CA LEU A 102 12.47 -3.35 -3.18
C LEU A 102 12.84 -3.76 -1.75
N ALA A 103 12.78 -2.84 -0.78
CA ALA A 103 13.08 -3.14 0.62
C ALA A 103 12.10 -4.16 1.22
N GLY A 104 10.85 -4.17 0.75
CA GLY A 104 9.83 -5.13 1.19
C GLY A 104 9.99 -6.53 0.59
N SER A 105 10.38 -6.63 -0.68
CA SER A 105 10.36 -7.89 -1.44
C SER A 105 11.73 -8.54 -1.63
N HIS A 106 12.84 -7.83 -1.47
CA HIS A 106 14.18 -8.26 -1.93
C HIS A 106 14.25 -8.72 -3.39
N GLY A 107 13.21 -8.39 -4.17
CA GLY A 107 13.06 -8.87 -5.55
C GLY A 107 12.39 -10.24 -5.69
N ASP A 108 12.09 -10.92 -4.58
CA ASP A 108 11.39 -12.19 -4.60
C ASP A 108 9.89 -12.01 -4.43
N VAL A 109 9.12 -12.73 -5.21
CA VAL A 109 7.65 -12.84 -5.07
C VAL A 109 7.35 -14.25 -4.60
N SER A 110 6.76 -14.37 -3.42
CA SER A 110 6.32 -15.66 -2.88
C SER A 110 4.81 -15.75 -2.93
N SER A 111 4.28 -16.90 -3.34
CA SER A 111 2.88 -17.24 -3.20
C SER A 111 2.65 -18.03 -1.91
N ILE A 112 1.48 -17.84 -1.31
CA ILE A 112 1.09 -18.52 -0.07
C ILE A 112 -0.05 -19.48 -0.41
N GLN A 113 0.06 -20.74 0.00
CA GLN A 113 -1.00 -21.71 -0.18
C GLN A 113 -2.30 -21.26 0.52
N GLY A 114 -3.43 -21.35 -0.16
CA GLY A 114 -4.71 -20.77 0.28
C GLY A 114 -4.80 -19.26 0.08
N GLY A 115 -3.84 -18.65 -0.66
CA GLY A 115 -3.80 -17.21 -0.94
C GLY A 115 -3.62 -16.38 0.31
N MET A 116 -4.03 -15.10 0.26
CA MET A 116 -3.96 -14.18 1.41
C MET A 116 -4.85 -14.63 2.56
N GLY A 117 -5.97 -15.29 2.27
CA GLY A 117 -6.85 -15.89 3.30
C GLY A 117 -6.13 -16.93 4.12
N GLY A 118 -5.33 -17.80 3.48
CA GLY A 118 -4.50 -18.80 4.17
C GLY A 118 -3.51 -18.14 5.15
N LEU A 119 -2.84 -17.05 4.76
CA LEU A 119 -1.96 -16.30 5.66
C LEU A 119 -2.72 -15.74 6.86
N MET A 120 -3.89 -15.13 6.63
CA MET A 120 -4.70 -14.55 7.71
C MET A 120 -5.19 -15.63 8.68
N ASN A 121 -5.62 -16.79 8.19
CA ASN A 121 -6.02 -17.92 9.01
C ASN A 121 -4.87 -18.42 9.90
N GLN A 122 -3.65 -18.51 9.36
CA GLN A 122 -2.48 -18.88 10.15
C GLN A 122 -2.17 -17.86 11.27
N LEU A 123 -2.22 -16.56 10.94
CA LEU A 123 -2.00 -15.50 11.93
C LEU A 123 -3.08 -15.49 13.01
N SER A 124 -4.35 -15.70 12.64
CA SER A 124 -5.47 -15.83 13.60
C SER A 124 -5.26 -17.02 14.53
N SER A 125 -4.92 -18.19 13.99
CA SER A 125 -4.67 -19.39 14.82
C SER A 125 -3.51 -19.22 15.79
N ILE A 126 -2.44 -18.51 15.37
CA ILE A 126 -1.32 -18.21 16.25
C ILE A 126 -1.74 -17.24 17.38
N ALA A 127 -2.54 -16.21 17.03
CA ALA A 127 -3.04 -15.25 18.00
C ALA A 127 -3.97 -15.92 19.04
N GLU A 128 -4.91 -16.73 18.59
CA GLU A 128 -5.82 -17.51 19.46
C GLU A 128 -5.03 -18.48 20.35
N GLY A 129 -4.03 -19.18 19.79
CA GLY A 129 -3.12 -20.02 20.56
C GLY A 129 -2.32 -19.28 21.62
N ALA A 130 -2.10 -17.98 21.44
CA ALA A 130 -1.50 -17.09 22.44
C ALA A 130 -2.53 -16.47 23.43
N GLY A 131 -3.80 -16.87 23.37
CA GLY A 131 -4.86 -16.41 24.27
C GLY A 131 -5.58 -15.14 23.80
N VAL A 132 -5.45 -14.74 22.55
CA VAL A 132 -6.18 -13.60 21.97
C VAL A 132 -7.61 -14.04 21.65
N GLU A 133 -8.60 -13.29 22.11
CA GLU A 133 -9.99 -13.46 21.71
C GLU A 133 -10.25 -12.65 20.43
N ILE A 134 -10.66 -13.32 19.34
CA ILE A 134 -11.00 -12.68 18.06
C ILE A 134 -12.51 -12.61 17.93
N LYS A 135 -13.04 -11.39 17.80
CA LYS A 135 -14.48 -11.13 17.58
C LYS A 135 -14.71 -10.60 16.19
N THR A 136 -15.37 -11.39 15.35
CA THR A 136 -15.86 -10.99 14.03
C THR A 136 -17.26 -10.34 14.15
N ASN A 137 -17.74 -9.68 13.09
CA ASN A 137 -19.03 -8.96 13.07
C ASN A 137 -19.20 -7.93 14.20
N SER A 138 -18.08 -7.41 14.71
CA SER A 138 -18.01 -6.48 15.85
C SER A 138 -17.40 -5.16 15.41
N LYS A 139 -18.06 -4.47 14.46
CA LYS A 139 -17.57 -3.20 13.92
C LYS A 139 -17.52 -2.13 15.00
N VAL A 140 -16.33 -1.62 15.29
CA VAL A 140 -16.11 -0.52 16.23
C VAL A 140 -16.57 0.79 15.58
N ASN A 141 -17.42 1.55 16.28
CA ASN A 141 -17.89 2.86 15.84
C ASN A 141 -17.37 4.02 16.71
N GLU A 142 -16.82 3.74 17.89
CA GLU A 142 -16.24 4.76 18.77
C GLU A 142 -15.07 4.19 19.57
N ILE A 143 -13.99 4.97 19.68
CA ILE A 143 -12.94 4.81 20.69
C ILE A 143 -13.29 5.77 21.82
N THR A 144 -13.69 5.22 22.98
CA THR A 144 -14.14 6.02 24.10
C THR A 144 -12.96 6.68 24.82
N VAL A 145 -13.09 7.99 25.06
CA VAL A 145 -12.03 8.83 25.66
C VAL A 145 -12.59 9.61 26.86
N SER A 146 -11.88 9.56 27.97
CA SER A 146 -12.14 10.39 29.14
C SER A 146 -10.86 11.09 29.61
N ASN A 147 -10.94 12.38 29.87
CA ASN A 147 -9.78 13.19 30.32
C ASN A 147 -8.49 12.97 29.50
N GLY A 148 -8.62 12.88 28.16
CA GLY A 148 -7.49 12.71 27.25
C GLY A 148 -6.87 11.31 27.24
N THR A 149 -7.51 10.31 27.84
CA THR A 149 -7.05 8.92 27.91
C THR A 149 -8.14 8.00 27.36
N VAL A 150 -7.76 6.97 26.62
CA VAL A 150 -8.71 5.94 26.15
C VAL A 150 -9.31 5.18 27.34
N THR A 151 -10.57 4.82 27.25
CA THR A 151 -11.26 3.99 28.25
C THR A 151 -11.77 2.68 27.65
N GLY A 152 -11.69 2.52 26.33
CA GLY A 152 -12.09 1.33 25.61
C GLY A 152 -12.64 1.64 24.23
N VAL A 153 -13.46 0.74 23.71
CA VAL A 153 -14.14 0.89 22.43
C VAL A 153 -15.62 0.53 22.56
N GLN A 154 -16.46 1.07 21.68
CA GLN A 154 -17.86 0.70 21.52
C GLN A 154 -18.09 0.22 20.08
N THR A 155 -18.89 -0.84 19.95
CA THR A 155 -19.31 -1.38 18.64
C THR A 155 -20.61 -0.75 18.16
N GLU A 156 -20.93 -0.89 16.88
CA GLU A 156 -22.23 -0.48 16.29
C GLU A 156 -23.41 -1.19 16.99
N GLY A 157 -23.21 -2.41 17.50
CA GLY A 157 -24.20 -3.15 18.30
C GLY A 157 -24.40 -2.63 19.71
N GLY A 158 -23.64 -1.61 20.14
CA GLY A 158 -23.71 -1.01 21.47
C GLY A 158 -22.90 -1.73 22.56
N GLU A 159 -22.18 -2.80 22.22
CA GLU A 159 -21.28 -3.49 23.15
C GLU A 159 -20.07 -2.61 23.48
N LYS A 160 -19.64 -2.64 24.73
CA LYS A 160 -18.48 -1.87 25.22
C LYS A 160 -17.40 -2.79 25.74
N TYR A 161 -16.18 -2.55 25.27
CA TYR A 161 -14.98 -3.23 25.72
C TYR A 161 -14.07 -2.23 26.40
N LEU A 162 -13.89 -2.38 27.72
CA LEU A 162 -13.08 -1.47 28.53
C LEU A 162 -11.59 -1.84 28.40
N SER A 163 -10.74 -0.86 28.15
CA SER A 163 -9.28 -1.02 28.10
C SER A 163 -8.60 0.33 28.29
N SER A 164 -7.46 0.33 28.97
CA SER A 164 -6.55 1.48 29.04
C SER A 164 -5.60 1.58 27.84
N THR A 165 -5.54 0.55 27.00
CA THR A 165 -4.71 0.50 25.80
C THR A 165 -5.57 0.07 24.61
N VAL A 166 -5.60 0.90 23.55
CA VAL A 166 -6.32 0.63 22.30
C VAL A 166 -5.34 0.74 21.15
N VAL A 167 -5.32 -0.28 20.29
CA VAL A 167 -4.45 -0.33 19.11
C VAL A 167 -5.31 -0.36 17.85
N SER A 168 -5.24 0.68 17.03
CA SER A 168 -6.05 0.79 15.82
C SER A 168 -5.24 0.40 14.59
N ASN A 169 -5.81 -0.51 13.78
CA ASN A 169 -5.32 -0.83 12.43
C ASN A 169 -6.03 -0.03 11.33
N ALA A 170 -7.10 0.70 11.65
CA ALA A 170 -7.77 1.59 10.73
C ALA A 170 -6.82 2.74 10.31
N ASP A 171 -7.09 3.37 9.17
CA ASP A 171 -6.26 4.47 8.72
C ASP A 171 -6.31 5.67 9.68
N PRO A 172 -5.32 6.59 9.62
CA PRO A 172 -5.24 7.71 10.56
C PRO A 172 -6.47 8.63 10.56
N LYS A 173 -7.11 8.86 9.39
CA LYS A 173 -8.32 9.68 9.33
C LYS A 173 -9.49 8.95 9.96
N GLN A 174 -9.70 7.69 9.60
CA GLN A 174 -10.74 6.87 10.19
C GLN A 174 -10.56 6.79 11.71
N THR A 175 -9.35 6.53 12.20
CA THR A 175 -9.09 6.42 13.63
C THR A 175 -9.32 7.74 14.36
N MET A 176 -8.72 8.84 13.89
CA MET A 176 -8.66 10.09 14.66
C MET A 176 -9.90 10.98 14.44
N MET A 177 -10.43 11.01 13.20
CA MET A 177 -11.56 11.89 12.88
C MET A 177 -12.91 11.23 13.15
N ASN A 178 -13.03 9.92 12.88
CA ASN A 178 -14.31 9.21 12.98
C ASN A 178 -14.45 8.45 14.29
N LEU A 179 -13.45 7.62 14.67
CA LEU A 179 -13.57 6.77 15.87
C LEU A 179 -13.26 7.52 17.16
N VAL A 180 -12.26 8.41 17.20
CA VAL A 180 -11.95 9.25 18.37
C VAL A 180 -12.81 10.51 18.39
N GLY A 181 -12.90 11.16 17.25
CA GLY A 181 -13.61 12.43 17.04
C GLY A 181 -12.75 13.67 17.36
N PRO A 182 -12.89 14.76 16.57
CA PRO A 182 -12.09 15.99 16.69
C PRO A 182 -12.18 16.68 18.05
N LYS A 183 -13.28 16.46 18.80
CA LYS A 183 -13.51 17.05 20.12
C LYS A 183 -12.45 16.66 21.18
N HIS A 184 -11.73 15.56 20.95
CA HIS A 184 -10.68 15.05 21.85
C HIS A 184 -9.26 15.40 21.37
N LEU A 185 -9.13 16.17 20.28
CA LEU A 185 -7.88 16.42 19.61
C LEU A 185 -7.52 17.92 19.62
N GLU A 186 -6.22 18.20 19.64
CA GLU A 186 -5.73 19.56 19.40
C GLU A 186 -6.00 19.98 17.95
N ILE A 187 -6.43 21.23 17.73
CA ILE A 187 -6.79 21.77 16.41
C ILE A 187 -5.66 21.56 15.38
N ARG A 188 -4.41 21.85 15.76
CA ARG A 188 -3.27 21.68 14.84
C ARG A 188 -3.03 20.22 14.44
N PHE A 189 -3.28 19.29 15.37
CA PHE A 189 -3.17 17.88 15.08
C PHE A 189 -4.30 17.42 14.14
N THR A 190 -5.54 17.84 14.43
CA THR A 190 -6.71 17.58 13.59
C THR A 190 -6.47 18.02 12.14
N HIS A 191 -5.98 19.25 11.92
CA HIS A 191 -5.64 19.74 10.58
C HIS A 191 -4.56 18.90 9.90
N ARG A 192 -3.54 18.42 10.63
CA ARG A 192 -2.51 17.56 10.01
C ARG A 192 -3.07 16.22 9.57
N ILE A 193 -3.94 15.61 10.38
CA ILE A 193 -4.61 14.36 10.02
C ILE A 193 -5.52 14.56 8.81
N ASP A 194 -6.32 15.63 8.81
CA ASP A 194 -7.23 15.93 7.69
C ASP A 194 -6.48 16.18 6.37
N ASN A 195 -5.31 16.79 6.44
CA ASN A 195 -4.47 17.08 5.27
C ASN A 195 -3.67 15.86 4.76
N ILE A 196 -3.73 14.68 5.40
CA ILE A 196 -3.12 13.48 4.83
C ILE A 196 -3.76 13.19 3.47
N ARG A 197 -2.94 13.12 2.43
CA ARG A 197 -3.41 12.75 1.10
C ARG A 197 -3.63 11.24 1.01
N MET A 198 -4.86 10.86 0.71
CA MET A 198 -5.31 9.47 0.58
C MET A 198 -6.14 9.35 -0.71
N ARG A 199 -5.53 9.60 -1.85
CA ARG A 199 -6.20 9.55 -3.15
C ARG A 199 -5.93 8.20 -3.79
N GLY A 200 -6.82 7.24 -3.56
CA GLY A 200 -6.79 5.94 -4.23
C GLY A 200 -6.80 6.12 -5.75
N ASN A 201 -6.03 5.31 -6.46
CA ASN A 201 -5.85 5.47 -7.91
C ASN A 201 -5.66 4.13 -8.62
N ALA A 202 -5.95 3.04 -7.96
CA ALA A 202 -5.90 1.72 -8.51
C ALA A 202 -7.19 0.96 -8.18
N SER A 203 -7.72 0.27 -9.17
CA SER A 203 -8.85 -0.65 -9.03
C SER A 203 -8.37 -2.08 -9.00
N LYS A 204 -9.15 -2.94 -8.36
CA LYS A 204 -8.92 -4.38 -8.33
C LYS A 204 -9.97 -5.06 -9.19
N LEU A 205 -9.54 -5.88 -10.14
CA LEU A 205 -10.44 -6.71 -10.94
C LEU A 205 -10.12 -8.17 -10.70
N HIS A 206 -11.17 -8.95 -10.58
CA HIS A 206 -11.11 -10.40 -10.57
C HIS A 206 -11.97 -10.97 -11.69
N PHE A 207 -11.40 -11.91 -12.43
CA PHE A 207 -12.12 -12.66 -13.45
C PHE A 207 -12.11 -14.14 -13.11
N ALA A 208 -13.28 -14.75 -13.06
CA ALA A 208 -13.40 -16.20 -13.12
C ALA A 208 -13.31 -16.64 -14.59
N LEU A 209 -12.43 -17.60 -14.86
CA LEU A 209 -12.13 -18.05 -16.21
C LEU A 209 -12.47 -19.54 -16.39
N ASN A 210 -12.99 -19.89 -17.58
CA ASN A 210 -13.21 -21.29 -17.96
C ASN A 210 -11.94 -21.98 -18.50
N ALA A 211 -10.93 -21.21 -18.88
CA ALA A 211 -9.63 -21.68 -19.35
C ALA A 211 -8.61 -20.52 -19.23
N LEU A 212 -7.32 -20.81 -19.25
CA LEU A 212 -6.28 -19.79 -19.36
C LEU A 212 -6.36 -19.11 -20.75
N PRO A 213 -6.28 -17.77 -20.83
CA PRO A 213 -6.25 -17.05 -22.09
C PRO A 213 -4.94 -17.34 -22.82
N LYS A 214 -4.97 -17.38 -24.15
CA LYS A 214 -3.77 -17.59 -24.97
C LYS A 214 -2.98 -16.29 -25.09
N ILE A 215 -1.74 -16.30 -24.61
CA ILE A 215 -0.79 -15.20 -24.72
C ILE A 215 0.32 -15.65 -25.68
N SER A 216 0.60 -14.87 -26.71
CA SER A 216 1.61 -15.25 -27.71
C SER A 216 3.00 -15.36 -27.06
N GLY A 217 3.66 -16.50 -27.26
CA GLY A 217 4.99 -16.76 -26.73
C GLY A 217 5.03 -17.22 -25.27
N PHE A 218 3.87 -17.43 -24.61
CA PHE A 218 3.80 -17.97 -23.25
C PHE A 218 3.71 -19.49 -23.25
N GLU A 219 4.41 -20.08 -22.28
CA GLU A 219 4.29 -21.48 -21.87
C GLU A 219 3.57 -21.57 -20.51
N ASP A 220 3.21 -22.78 -20.06
CA ASP A 220 2.43 -22.97 -18.82
C ASP A 220 3.08 -22.33 -17.57
N LEU A 221 4.40 -22.36 -17.46
CA LEU A 221 5.13 -21.76 -16.35
C LEU A 221 5.09 -20.22 -16.33
N ASP A 222 4.87 -19.57 -17.49
CA ASP A 222 4.81 -18.13 -17.56
C ASP A 222 3.55 -17.57 -16.88
N TYR A 223 2.45 -18.35 -16.84
CA TYR A 223 1.23 -17.97 -16.13
C TYR A 223 1.39 -17.95 -14.60
N GLN A 224 2.43 -18.57 -14.06
CA GLN A 224 2.75 -18.50 -12.64
C GLN A 224 3.47 -17.21 -12.25
N GLN A 225 3.87 -16.43 -13.24
CA GLN A 225 4.60 -15.18 -13.04
C GLN A 225 3.66 -13.98 -12.95
N ARG A 226 4.21 -12.88 -12.42
CA ARG A 226 3.59 -11.57 -12.48
C ARG A 226 3.71 -11.00 -13.88
N ILE A 227 2.60 -10.71 -14.53
CA ILE A 227 2.54 -10.16 -15.88
C ILE A 227 2.22 -8.67 -15.80
N LEU A 228 2.98 -7.85 -16.53
CA LEU A 228 2.76 -6.41 -16.60
C LEU A 228 2.41 -6.00 -18.03
N ILE A 229 1.33 -5.23 -18.20
CA ILE A 229 1.03 -4.52 -19.44
C ILE A 229 1.34 -3.04 -19.21
N ALA A 230 2.60 -2.69 -19.49
CA ALA A 230 3.18 -1.35 -19.38
C ALA A 230 4.28 -1.22 -20.48
N PRO A 231 3.92 -1.02 -21.76
CA PRO A 231 4.86 -1.11 -22.87
C PRO A 231 6.02 -0.11 -22.83
N SER A 232 5.88 0.99 -22.08
CA SER A 232 6.95 1.98 -21.86
C SER A 232 6.63 2.86 -20.66
N GLU A 233 7.65 3.56 -20.13
CA GLU A 233 7.48 4.61 -19.11
C GLU A 233 6.55 5.74 -19.57
N HIS A 234 6.57 6.02 -20.85
CA HIS A 234 5.69 7.01 -21.47
C HIS A 234 4.21 6.57 -21.47
N TYR A 235 3.96 5.27 -21.68
CA TYR A 235 2.61 4.71 -21.56
C TYR A 235 2.07 4.89 -20.13
N VAL A 236 2.91 4.59 -19.13
CA VAL A 236 2.53 4.74 -17.71
C VAL A 236 2.23 6.20 -17.37
N GLU A 237 3.06 7.14 -17.85
CA GLU A 237 2.82 8.58 -17.65
C GLU A 237 1.54 9.07 -18.37
N LYS A 238 1.28 8.61 -19.60
CA LYS A 238 0.03 8.93 -20.30
C LYS A 238 -1.21 8.40 -19.58
N ALA A 239 -1.13 7.17 -19.06
CA ALA A 239 -2.22 6.60 -18.28
C ALA A 239 -2.52 7.45 -17.02
N PHE A 240 -1.48 7.97 -16.36
CA PHE A 240 -1.62 8.86 -15.20
C PHE A 240 -2.21 10.23 -15.56
N ASN A 241 -1.98 10.74 -16.76
CA ASN A 241 -2.49 12.05 -17.14
C ASN A 241 -4.03 12.14 -17.03
N HIS A 242 -4.76 11.07 -17.32
CA HIS A 242 -6.21 11.03 -17.11
C HIS A 242 -6.56 11.22 -15.63
N ALA A 243 -5.88 10.52 -14.73
CA ALA A 243 -6.14 10.61 -13.29
C ALA A 243 -5.86 12.01 -12.71
N LYS A 244 -4.88 12.75 -13.24
CA LYS A 244 -4.62 14.14 -12.85
C LYS A 244 -5.84 15.03 -13.03
N TYR A 245 -6.67 14.74 -14.03
CA TYR A 245 -7.86 15.52 -14.36
C TYR A 245 -9.15 14.88 -13.84
N GLY A 246 -9.04 13.86 -12.98
CA GLY A 246 -10.19 13.16 -12.41
C GLY A 246 -10.90 12.24 -13.40
N GLU A 247 -10.17 11.71 -14.38
CA GLU A 247 -10.67 10.77 -15.38
C GLU A 247 -10.00 9.40 -15.19
N SER A 248 -10.73 8.32 -15.44
CA SER A 248 -10.12 7.00 -15.49
C SER A 248 -9.32 6.83 -16.77
N SER A 249 -8.22 6.07 -16.71
CA SER A 249 -7.39 5.83 -17.87
C SER A 249 -8.12 5.01 -18.92
N VAL A 250 -8.14 5.47 -20.16
CA VAL A 250 -8.65 4.72 -21.33
C VAL A 250 -7.69 3.60 -21.78
N LYS A 251 -6.44 3.64 -21.32
CA LYS A 251 -5.42 2.61 -21.50
C LYS A 251 -4.72 2.38 -20.17
N PRO A 252 -5.36 1.71 -19.21
CA PRO A 252 -4.80 1.50 -17.88
C PRO A 252 -3.55 0.64 -17.93
N VAL A 253 -2.66 0.85 -16.96
CA VAL A 253 -1.54 -0.04 -16.67
C VAL A 253 -2.09 -1.23 -15.89
N LEU A 254 -1.73 -2.44 -16.30
CA LEU A 254 -2.24 -3.66 -15.68
C LEU A 254 -1.11 -4.48 -15.08
N GLU A 255 -1.30 -4.86 -13.82
CA GLU A 255 -0.53 -5.92 -13.16
C GLU A 255 -1.45 -7.14 -13.01
N ILE A 256 -1.06 -8.25 -13.61
CA ILE A 256 -1.90 -9.44 -13.77
C ILE A 256 -1.22 -10.62 -13.09
N THR A 257 -2.00 -11.43 -12.39
CA THR A 257 -1.59 -12.74 -11.87
C THR A 257 -2.69 -13.76 -12.09
N PHE A 258 -2.29 -15.03 -12.20
CA PHE A 258 -3.20 -16.20 -12.27
C PHE A 258 -2.95 -17.09 -11.04
N PRO A 259 -3.43 -16.72 -9.85
CA PRO A 259 -3.08 -17.41 -8.61
C PRO A 259 -3.47 -18.89 -8.61
N SER A 260 -4.51 -19.29 -9.32
CA SER A 260 -4.93 -20.69 -9.48
C SER A 260 -3.94 -21.57 -10.25
N THR A 261 -2.92 -21.01 -10.92
CA THR A 261 -1.87 -21.79 -11.59
C THR A 261 -0.80 -22.29 -10.62
N THR A 262 -0.67 -21.62 -9.47
CA THR A 262 0.27 -22.00 -8.39
C THR A 262 -0.46 -22.68 -7.23
N ASP A 263 -1.75 -22.41 -7.05
CA ASP A 263 -2.58 -22.95 -5.97
C ASP A 263 -3.94 -23.39 -6.54
N SER A 264 -4.09 -24.68 -6.78
CA SER A 264 -5.31 -25.28 -7.32
C SER A 264 -6.53 -25.18 -6.39
N SER A 265 -6.34 -24.85 -5.11
CA SER A 265 -7.45 -24.68 -4.16
C SER A 265 -8.28 -23.41 -4.43
N LEU A 266 -7.75 -22.48 -5.24
CA LEU A 266 -8.35 -21.17 -5.50
C LEU A 266 -9.37 -21.20 -6.67
N ALA A 267 -9.51 -22.32 -7.39
CA ALA A 267 -10.50 -22.49 -8.44
C ALA A 267 -10.92 -23.95 -8.57
N PRO A 268 -12.13 -24.23 -9.07
CA PRO A 268 -12.53 -25.59 -9.44
C PRO A 268 -11.63 -26.16 -10.54
N GLU A 269 -11.57 -27.49 -10.65
CA GLU A 269 -10.79 -28.18 -11.68
C GLU A 269 -11.10 -27.66 -13.09
N GLY A 270 -10.05 -27.35 -13.86
CA GLY A 270 -10.16 -26.81 -15.22
C GLY A 270 -10.64 -25.35 -15.27
N LYS A 271 -10.80 -24.68 -14.12
CA LYS A 271 -11.13 -23.25 -14.01
C LYS A 271 -9.95 -22.47 -13.45
N HIS A 272 -9.97 -21.16 -13.70
CA HIS A 272 -8.88 -20.29 -13.27
C HIS A 272 -9.41 -18.97 -12.72
N VAL A 273 -8.58 -18.33 -11.93
CA VAL A 273 -8.78 -16.94 -11.47
C VAL A 273 -7.69 -16.06 -12.08
N MET A 274 -8.11 -14.98 -12.70
CA MET A 274 -7.21 -13.89 -13.11
C MET A 274 -7.46 -12.70 -12.19
N SER A 275 -6.39 -12.22 -11.53
CA SER A 275 -6.44 -11.13 -10.58
C SER A 275 -5.62 -9.96 -11.11
N ILE A 276 -6.23 -8.79 -11.26
CA ILE A 276 -5.64 -7.62 -11.89
C ILE A 276 -5.65 -6.44 -10.93
N VAL A 277 -4.52 -5.75 -10.84
CA VAL A 277 -4.47 -4.36 -10.37
C VAL A 277 -4.44 -3.48 -11.61
N ALA A 278 -5.49 -2.67 -11.79
CA ALA A 278 -5.61 -1.75 -12.91
C ALA A 278 -5.39 -0.31 -12.43
N GLN A 279 -4.41 0.36 -12.98
CA GLN A 279 -4.02 1.73 -12.66
C GLN A 279 -4.07 2.54 -13.96
N TYR A 280 -4.70 3.66 -14.05
CA TYR A 280 -5.16 4.62 -13.08
C TYR A 280 -6.69 4.73 -13.09
N ALA A 281 -7.27 4.58 -11.94
CA ALA A 281 -8.70 4.72 -11.68
C ALA A 281 -8.87 5.60 -10.42
N PRO A 282 -9.01 6.93 -10.55
CA PRO A 282 -8.96 7.84 -9.41
C PRO A 282 -10.20 7.73 -8.52
N TYR A 283 -10.01 7.76 -7.19
CA TYR A 283 -11.10 7.82 -6.22
C TYR A 283 -12.08 8.96 -6.55
N ASN A 284 -11.54 10.18 -6.74
CA ASN A 284 -12.29 11.36 -7.12
C ASN A 284 -12.50 11.40 -8.65
N LEU A 285 -13.26 10.44 -9.18
CA LEU A 285 -13.64 10.45 -10.58
C LEU A 285 -14.58 11.62 -10.82
N LYS A 286 -14.29 12.48 -11.79
CA LYS A 286 -15.07 13.70 -12.10
C LYS A 286 -16.53 13.42 -12.43
N ALA A 287 -16.81 12.31 -13.11
CA ALA A 287 -18.16 11.84 -13.41
C ALA A 287 -18.82 11.07 -12.25
N GLY A 288 -18.07 10.77 -11.17
CA GLY A 288 -18.46 9.84 -10.11
C GLY A 288 -18.37 8.38 -10.56
N TRP A 289 -18.28 7.47 -9.58
CA TRP A 289 -18.30 6.03 -9.81
C TRP A 289 -19.73 5.48 -9.79
N SER A 290 -20.39 5.55 -10.97
CA SER A 290 -21.68 4.90 -11.25
C SER A 290 -21.46 3.52 -11.87
N ASN A 291 -22.52 2.73 -12.02
CA ASN A 291 -22.46 1.47 -12.77
C ASN A 291 -21.96 1.68 -14.21
N GLU A 292 -22.34 2.78 -14.84
CA GLU A 292 -21.91 3.12 -16.20
C GLU A 292 -20.39 3.42 -16.25
N SER A 293 -19.88 4.28 -15.35
CA SER A 293 -18.45 4.59 -15.31
C SER A 293 -17.59 3.39 -14.90
N LYS A 294 -18.10 2.50 -14.04
CA LYS A 294 -17.47 1.20 -13.73
C LYS A 294 -17.40 0.31 -14.96
N GLN A 295 -18.49 0.20 -15.71
CA GLN A 295 -18.51 -0.60 -16.94
C GLN A 295 -17.55 -0.04 -18.00
N GLN A 296 -17.54 1.28 -18.19
CA GLN A 296 -16.59 1.93 -19.11
C GLN A 296 -15.13 1.64 -18.74
N PHE A 297 -14.79 1.66 -17.45
CA PHE A 297 -13.44 1.33 -17.01
C PHE A 297 -13.12 -0.16 -17.17
N SER A 298 -14.05 -1.06 -16.86
CA SER A 298 -13.91 -2.51 -17.12
C SER A 298 -13.69 -2.78 -18.60
N ASP A 299 -14.43 -2.11 -19.48
CA ASP A 299 -14.30 -2.25 -20.94
C ASP A 299 -12.92 -1.74 -21.42
N ALA A 300 -12.40 -0.65 -20.82
CA ALA A 300 -11.05 -0.17 -21.10
C ALA A 300 -9.99 -1.22 -20.71
N VAL A 301 -10.12 -1.85 -19.53
CA VAL A 301 -9.24 -2.95 -19.11
C VAL A 301 -9.35 -4.12 -20.08
N LYS A 302 -10.55 -4.57 -20.42
CA LYS A 302 -10.77 -5.69 -21.37
C LYS A 302 -10.19 -5.37 -22.76
N SER A 303 -10.30 -4.12 -23.22
CA SER A 303 -9.68 -3.68 -24.48
C SER A 303 -8.17 -3.81 -24.47
N VAL A 304 -7.51 -3.46 -23.35
CA VAL A 304 -6.07 -3.66 -23.19
C VAL A 304 -5.72 -5.15 -23.15
N LEU A 305 -6.48 -5.96 -22.42
CA LEU A 305 -6.27 -7.42 -22.38
C LEU A 305 -6.39 -8.06 -23.76
N LYS A 306 -7.41 -7.70 -24.56
CA LYS A 306 -7.63 -8.22 -25.92
C LYS A 306 -6.46 -7.99 -26.85
N SER A 307 -5.72 -6.90 -26.68
CA SER A 307 -4.54 -6.63 -27.50
C SER A 307 -3.36 -7.60 -27.23
N HIS A 308 -3.41 -8.36 -26.13
CA HIS A 308 -2.38 -9.33 -25.73
C HIS A 308 -2.93 -10.75 -25.59
N MET A 309 -4.24 -10.91 -25.41
CA MET A 309 -4.96 -12.15 -25.13
C MET A 309 -6.19 -12.24 -26.03
N ALA A 310 -6.02 -12.61 -27.32
CA ALA A 310 -7.07 -12.52 -28.34
C ALA A 310 -8.37 -13.27 -28.00
N ASN A 311 -8.29 -14.35 -27.20
CA ASN A 311 -9.44 -15.17 -26.80
C ASN A 311 -9.98 -14.83 -25.40
N ILE A 312 -9.58 -13.74 -24.77
CA ILE A 312 -9.95 -13.43 -23.37
C ILE A 312 -11.46 -13.40 -23.13
N ASP A 313 -12.24 -12.83 -24.06
CA ASP A 313 -13.70 -12.77 -23.94
C ASP A 313 -14.37 -14.14 -23.88
N GLN A 314 -13.76 -15.15 -24.53
CA GLN A 314 -14.25 -16.54 -24.51
C GLN A 314 -13.88 -17.26 -23.21
N CYS A 315 -12.87 -16.73 -22.49
CA CYS A 315 -12.41 -17.32 -21.24
C CYS A 315 -13.17 -16.78 -20.02
N ILE A 316 -13.68 -15.55 -20.06
CA ILE A 316 -14.34 -14.91 -18.92
C ILE A 316 -15.72 -15.54 -18.66
N ILE A 317 -15.93 -16.02 -17.42
CA ILE A 317 -17.22 -16.49 -16.90
C ILE A 317 -17.94 -15.37 -16.15
N SER A 318 -17.21 -14.66 -15.30
CA SER A 318 -17.73 -13.56 -14.50
C SER A 318 -16.62 -12.58 -14.15
N GLU A 319 -16.99 -11.37 -13.79
CA GLU A 319 -16.07 -10.31 -13.38
C GLU A 319 -16.53 -9.60 -12.11
N GLU A 320 -15.57 -9.16 -11.32
CA GLU A 320 -15.75 -8.26 -10.19
C GLU A 320 -14.79 -7.09 -10.34
N LEU A 321 -15.30 -5.88 -10.25
CA LEU A 321 -14.49 -4.65 -10.23
C LEU A 321 -14.70 -3.91 -8.91
N LEU A 322 -13.62 -3.76 -8.16
CA LEU A 322 -13.55 -2.90 -6.98
C LEU A 322 -12.80 -1.62 -7.34
N THR A 323 -13.52 -0.51 -7.46
CA THR A 323 -12.95 0.82 -7.62
C THR A 323 -12.42 1.34 -6.28
N PRO A 324 -11.62 2.42 -6.24
CA PRO A 324 -11.23 3.01 -4.97
C PRO A 324 -12.41 3.42 -4.09
N ALA A 325 -13.55 3.81 -4.67
CA ALA A 325 -14.77 4.11 -3.92
C ALA A 325 -15.38 2.84 -3.29
N ASP A 326 -15.36 1.71 -4.01
CA ASP A 326 -15.81 0.43 -3.45
C ASP A 326 -14.87 -0.06 -2.35
N ILE A 327 -13.56 0.13 -2.53
CA ILE A 327 -12.55 -0.21 -1.50
C ILE A 327 -12.79 0.59 -0.21
N GLU A 328 -13.13 1.88 -0.31
CA GLU A 328 -13.50 2.67 0.86
C GLU A 328 -14.79 2.15 1.50
N GLN A 329 -15.81 1.91 0.71
CA GLN A 329 -17.13 1.46 1.18
C GLN A 329 -17.05 0.08 1.86
N GLU A 330 -16.33 -0.86 1.26
CA GLU A 330 -16.25 -2.25 1.72
C GLU A 330 -15.29 -2.41 2.91
N PHE A 331 -14.14 -1.74 2.88
CA PHE A 331 -13.06 -1.96 3.84
C PHE A 331 -12.81 -0.78 4.78
N ASN A 332 -13.60 0.30 4.70
CA ASN A 332 -13.41 1.54 5.46
C ASN A 332 -11.99 2.14 5.31
N ILE A 333 -11.39 2.01 4.14
CA ILE A 333 -10.08 2.59 3.82
C ILE A 333 -10.29 3.94 3.16
N THR A 334 -10.00 5.03 3.87
CA THR A 334 -10.24 6.40 3.40
C THR A 334 -9.66 6.64 2.01
N GLY A 335 -10.51 7.12 1.08
CA GLY A 335 -10.18 7.38 -0.30
C GLY A 335 -9.81 6.14 -1.11
N GLY A 336 -10.09 4.93 -0.61
CA GLY A 336 -9.70 3.66 -1.23
C GLY A 336 -8.19 3.51 -1.40
N HIS A 337 -7.38 4.21 -0.57
CA HIS A 337 -5.94 4.22 -0.68
C HIS A 337 -5.32 3.13 0.21
N TRP A 338 -5.05 1.95 -0.33
CA TRP A 338 -4.61 0.78 0.42
C TRP A 338 -3.29 0.91 1.21
N HIS A 339 -2.51 1.96 0.97
CA HIS A 339 -1.36 2.31 1.81
C HIS A 339 -1.71 3.22 2.98
N HIS A 340 -2.98 3.60 3.17
CA HIS A 340 -3.45 4.53 4.20
C HIS A 340 -2.69 5.88 4.20
N GLY A 341 -2.41 6.39 3.01
CA GLY A 341 -1.68 7.64 2.75
C GLY A 341 -0.58 7.50 1.70
N GLU A 342 -0.36 8.55 0.92
CA GLU A 342 0.60 8.56 -0.18
C GLU A 342 2.04 8.36 0.31
N PHE A 343 2.90 7.78 -0.54
CA PHE A 343 4.34 7.65 -0.30
C PHE A 343 5.10 8.85 -0.86
N THR A 344 4.86 10.02 -0.30
CA THR A 344 5.60 11.23 -0.58
C THR A 344 6.48 11.61 0.61
N LEU A 345 7.57 12.37 0.41
CA LEU A 345 8.54 12.67 1.48
C LEU A 345 7.91 13.28 2.73
N ASP A 346 6.83 14.04 2.57
CA ASP A 346 6.09 14.66 3.68
C ASP A 346 5.08 13.73 4.37
N GLN A 347 4.89 12.50 3.84
CA GLN A 347 4.00 11.48 4.40
C GLN A 347 4.69 10.12 4.56
N PHE A 348 6.03 10.08 4.59
CA PHE A 348 6.81 8.85 4.63
C PHE A 348 7.78 8.82 5.81
N MET A 349 8.21 7.63 6.21
CA MET A 349 9.19 7.38 7.28
C MET A 349 8.87 8.12 8.60
N PHE A 350 9.72 9.08 8.98
CA PHE A 350 9.71 9.74 10.28
C PHE A 350 8.55 10.74 10.48
N VAL A 351 7.80 10.98 9.44
CA VAL A 351 6.63 11.89 9.49
C VAL A 351 5.30 11.16 9.31
N ARG A 352 5.30 9.82 9.16
CA ARG A 352 4.09 9.04 8.95
C ARG A 352 3.50 8.57 10.30
N PRO A 353 2.19 8.78 10.61
CA PRO A 353 1.14 9.42 9.79
C PRO A 353 1.31 10.92 9.65
N VAL A 354 1.73 11.61 10.72
CA VAL A 354 2.00 13.05 10.78
C VAL A 354 3.20 13.33 11.69
N ALA A 355 3.90 14.43 11.45
CA ALA A 355 5.03 14.84 12.27
C ALA A 355 4.64 14.92 13.75
N GLY A 356 5.44 14.29 14.61
CA GLY A 356 5.21 14.20 16.06
C GLY A 356 4.49 12.93 16.53
N SER A 357 3.82 12.18 15.63
CA SER A 357 3.10 10.93 15.97
C SER A 357 3.61 9.71 15.18
N SER A 358 4.84 9.76 14.70
CA SER A 358 5.43 8.68 13.89
C SER A 358 5.83 7.44 14.72
N GLN A 359 5.85 7.54 16.05
CA GLN A 359 6.28 6.47 16.96
C GLN A 359 5.10 5.61 17.47
N TYR A 360 4.05 5.46 16.65
CA TYR A 360 2.85 4.66 16.89
C TYR A 360 1.89 5.25 17.90
N GLU A 361 2.37 5.95 18.93
CA GLU A 361 1.54 6.59 19.94
C GLU A 361 0.86 7.85 19.41
N MET A 362 -0.46 7.95 19.67
CA MET A 362 -1.29 9.09 19.30
C MET A 362 -1.40 10.10 20.47
N PRO A 363 -1.88 11.34 20.22
CA PRO A 363 -2.03 12.35 21.28
C PRO A 363 -3.01 11.97 22.39
N VAL A 364 -3.93 11.03 22.15
CA VAL A 364 -4.80 10.46 23.17
C VAL A 364 -4.03 9.37 23.91
N ASN A 365 -3.85 9.50 25.22
CA ASN A 365 -3.09 8.53 26.02
C ASN A 365 -3.67 7.13 25.92
N GLY A 366 -2.81 6.12 25.72
CA GLY A 366 -3.20 4.72 25.56
C GLY A 366 -3.70 4.35 24.15
N LEU A 367 -3.70 5.31 23.18
CA LEU A 367 -4.07 5.04 21.80
C LEU A 367 -2.82 4.88 20.92
N PHE A 368 -2.78 3.78 20.16
CA PHE A 368 -1.71 3.46 19.22
C PHE A 368 -2.25 3.15 17.83
N LEU A 369 -1.44 3.42 16.79
CA LEU A 369 -1.69 2.97 15.42
C LEU A 369 -0.73 1.84 15.06
N CYS A 370 -1.25 0.78 14.40
CA CYS A 370 -0.45 -0.36 13.94
C CYS A 370 -0.67 -0.70 12.45
N GLY A 371 -1.51 0.07 11.76
CA GLY A 371 -1.88 -0.16 10.36
C GLY A 371 -0.92 0.47 9.35
N ALA A 372 -1.23 0.32 8.07
CA ALA A 372 -0.48 0.87 6.94
C ALA A 372 -0.29 2.39 7.00
N GLY A 373 -1.15 3.11 7.73
CA GLY A 373 -1.02 4.54 8.01
C GLY A 373 0.09 4.92 8.96
N SER A 374 0.68 3.98 9.71
CA SER A 374 1.83 4.21 10.58
C SER A 374 3.16 3.86 9.88
N HIS A 375 4.29 4.20 10.51
CA HIS A 375 5.62 3.78 10.03
C HIS A 375 5.72 2.24 9.98
N PRO A 376 6.35 1.62 8.98
CA PRO A 376 6.97 2.23 7.79
C PRO A 376 5.99 2.53 6.65
N GLY A 377 4.76 2.09 6.71
CA GLY A 377 3.75 2.19 5.68
C GLY A 377 3.18 0.84 5.28
N GLY A 378 2.29 0.83 4.28
CA GLY A 378 1.62 -0.37 3.78
C GLY A 378 2.57 -1.36 3.12
N GLY A 379 2.13 -2.61 3.08
CA GLY A 379 2.83 -3.76 2.54
C GLY A 379 2.57 -5.00 3.40
N ILE A 380 2.77 -6.19 2.83
CA ILE A 380 2.52 -7.46 3.54
C ILE A 380 3.78 -7.86 4.32
N SER A 381 4.24 -6.99 5.22
CA SER A 381 5.46 -7.22 6.00
C SER A 381 5.21 -7.46 7.49
N GLY A 382 4.01 -7.10 7.99
CA GLY A 382 3.72 -7.09 9.43
C GLY A 382 4.53 -6.07 10.23
N ALA A 383 5.36 -5.23 9.59
CA ALA A 383 6.31 -4.34 10.27
C ALA A 383 5.61 -3.30 11.15
N CYS A 384 4.50 -2.70 10.68
CA CYS A 384 3.74 -1.73 11.45
C CYS A 384 3.24 -2.32 12.78
N GLY A 385 2.60 -3.50 12.72
CA GLY A 385 2.08 -4.20 13.90
C GLY A 385 3.20 -4.61 14.86
N ARG A 386 4.28 -5.21 14.34
CA ARG A 386 5.44 -5.61 15.15
C ARG A 386 6.08 -4.42 15.87
N ASN A 387 6.31 -3.33 15.16
CA ASN A 387 6.95 -2.16 15.74
C ASN A 387 6.03 -1.48 16.78
N ALA A 388 4.71 -1.42 16.52
CA ALA A 388 3.74 -0.90 17.47
C ALA A 388 3.70 -1.74 18.75
N ALA A 389 3.66 -3.07 18.63
CA ALA A 389 3.71 -3.99 19.78
C ALA A 389 4.97 -3.79 20.62
N GLN A 390 6.14 -3.64 20.00
CA GLN A 390 7.38 -3.34 20.73
C GLN A 390 7.31 -2.04 21.53
N VAL A 391 6.72 -0.99 20.95
CA VAL A 391 6.57 0.30 21.64
C VAL A 391 5.61 0.20 22.83
N ILE A 392 4.54 -0.56 22.71
CA ILE A 392 3.57 -0.80 23.79
C ILE A 392 4.24 -1.56 24.93
N LEU A 393 4.92 -2.68 24.64
CA LEU A 393 5.62 -3.48 25.63
C LEU A 393 6.74 -2.71 26.36
N GLU A 394 7.48 -1.83 25.66
CA GLU A 394 8.47 -0.96 26.30
C GLU A 394 7.87 0.07 27.27
N LYS A 395 6.57 0.35 27.19
CA LYS A 395 5.87 1.28 28.09
C LYS A 395 5.24 0.60 29.30
N GLU A 396 4.81 -0.65 29.12
CA GLU A 396 4.12 -1.41 30.17
C GLU A 396 5.10 -2.17 31.09
N GLY A 397 6.36 -2.36 30.64
CA GLY A 397 7.45 -2.98 31.43
C GLY A 397 8.41 -1.94 31.99
#